data_f69b4f36d7ca4c1c934c8b4ce1b31697
#
_entry.id   f69b4f36d7ca4c1c934c8b4ce1b31697
#
_cell.length_a   1.000
_cell.length_b   1.000
_cell.length_c   1.000
_cell.angle_alpha   90.00
_cell.angle_beta   90.00
_cell.angle_gamma   90.00
#
_symmetry.space_group_name_H-M   'P 1'
#
loop_
_entity.id
_entity.type
_entity.pdbx_description
1 polymer ?
#
loop_
_entity_poly.entity_id
_entity_poly.type
_entity_poly.pdbx_seq_one_letter_code
_entity_poly.pdbx_strand_id
1 'polypeptide(L)'
;MDRGAQSRALTLAIVMIVFLALYIFTVFERAFVLIGLHDPIAKTMGAFLLIFPLLGVYVIYAEMRFAVRANRLIARLSREGALPTDDLPLRPSGKADREVATQRVDDLAAAVEQAGERVTWQDLLRLGLMQDAAGHRSDGRRTLVQAIRVERKAPQAESAQRD
;
A
#
# COMPACT_ATOMS: atom_id res chain seq x y z
N MET A 1 17.78 22.48 6.22
CA MET A 1 16.63 22.04 5.37
C MET A 1 15.86 23.28 4.96
N ASP A 2 15.91 23.63 3.69
CA ASP A 2 15.47 24.93 3.18
C ASP A 2 13.93 25.04 3.19
N ARG A 3 13.42 25.88 4.09
CA ARG A 3 12.00 26.24 4.15
C ARG A 3 11.47 26.75 2.80
N GLY A 4 12.34 27.34 1.97
CA GLY A 4 12.00 27.81 0.63
C GLY A 4 11.75 26.70 -0.38
N ALA A 5 12.43 25.56 -0.28
CA ALA A 5 12.19 24.41 -1.16
C ALA A 5 10.90 23.67 -0.80
N GLN A 6 10.59 23.57 0.49
CA GLN A 6 9.35 22.97 0.97
C GLN A 6 8.11 23.80 0.60
N SER A 7 8.18 25.13 0.71
CA SER A 7 7.06 26.00 0.32
C SER A 7 6.79 25.94 -1.18
N ARG A 8 7.81 25.90 -2.02
CA ARG A 8 7.67 25.74 -3.49
C ARG A 8 7.06 24.39 -3.87
N ALA A 9 7.51 23.30 -3.22
CA ALA A 9 6.95 21.97 -3.44
C ALA A 9 5.47 21.90 -3.02
N LEU A 10 5.09 22.51 -1.90
CA LEU A 10 3.71 22.61 -1.45
C LEU A 10 2.85 23.43 -2.42
N THR A 11 3.35 24.58 -2.88
CA THR A 11 2.63 25.42 -3.85
C THR A 11 2.38 24.67 -5.15
N LEU A 12 3.41 23.98 -5.69
CA LEU A 12 3.26 23.18 -6.90
C LEU A 12 2.27 22.02 -6.71
N ALA A 13 2.29 21.37 -5.56
CA ALA A 13 1.34 20.30 -5.24
C ALA A 13 -0.09 20.83 -5.17
N ILE A 14 -0.32 21.98 -4.53
CA ILE A 14 -1.65 22.62 -4.46
C ILE A 14 -2.14 23.00 -5.86
N VAL A 15 -1.29 23.60 -6.68
CA VAL A 15 -1.63 23.97 -8.06
C VAL A 15 -2.03 22.73 -8.86
N MET A 16 -1.25 21.63 -8.77
CA MET A 16 -1.60 20.38 -9.43
C MET A 16 -2.93 19.80 -8.95
N ILE A 17 -3.22 19.86 -7.65
CA ILE A 17 -4.49 19.38 -7.07
C ILE A 17 -5.66 20.23 -7.61
N VAL A 18 -5.51 21.55 -7.69
CA VAL A 18 -6.54 22.44 -8.24
C VAL A 18 -6.81 22.13 -9.71
N PHE A 19 -5.76 21.96 -10.53
CA PHE A 19 -5.93 21.58 -11.94
C PHE A 19 -6.60 20.21 -12.08
N LEU A 20 -6.22 19.25 -11.26
CA LEU A 20 -6.83 17.92 -11.25
C LEU A 20 -8.31 18.00 -10.86
N ALA A 21 -8.66 18.77 -9.85
CA ALA A 21 -10.04 18.97 -9.42
C ALA A 21 -10.88 19.64 -10.52
N LEU A 22 -10.33 20.66 -11.18
CA LEU A 22 -10.99 21.33 -12.31
C LEU A 22 -11.20 20.37 -13.48
N TYR A 23 -10.19 19.55 -13.79
CA TYR A 23 -10.29 18.51 -14.83
C TYR A 23 -11.40 17.50 -14.50
N ILE A 24 -11.41 16.99 -13.28
CA ILE A 24 -12.44 16.04 -12.82
C ILE A 24 -13.83 16.67 -12.94
N PHE A 25 -13.99 17.92 -12.49
CA PHE A 25 -15.25 18.66 -12.59
C PHE A 25 -15.73 18.75 -14.04
N THR A 26 -14.86 19.15 -14.96
CA THR A 26 -15.18 19.23 -16.40
C THR A 26 -15.56 17.87 -16.98
N VAL A 27 -14.86 16.82 -16.59
CA VAL A 27 -15.20 15.44 -17.04
C VAL A 27 -16.57 15.03 -16.54
N PHE A 28 -16.92 15.33 -15.29
CA PHE A 28 -18.25 15.03 -14.75
C PHE A 28 -19.36 15.80 -15.50
N GLU A 29 -19.15 17.09 -15.75
CA GLU A 29 -20.10 17.89 -16.52
C GLU A 29 -20.35 17.29 -17.90
N ARG A 30 -19.30 16.92 -18.62
CA ARG A 30 -19.42 16.27 -19.95
C ARG A 30 -20.11 14.92 -19.87
N ALA A 31 -19.82 14.12 -18.84
CA ALA A 31 -20.46 12.83 -18.63
C ALA A 31 -21.97 12.98 -18.46
N PHE A 32 -22.43 13.94 -17.66
CA PHE A 32 -23.85 14.20 -17.44
C PHE A 32 -24.55 14.69 -18.72
N VAL A 33 -23.90 15.55 -19.50
CA VAL A 33 -24.44 16.01 -20.79
C VAL A 33 -24.64 14.82 -21.75
N LEU A 34 -23.63 13.91 -21.83
CA LEU A 34 -23.74 12.73 -22.70
C LEU A 34 -24.85 11.77 -22.26
N ILE A 35 -25.00 11.55 -20.96
CA ILE A 35 -26.05 10.69 -20.40
C ILE A 35 -27.45 11.27 -20.68
N GLY A 36 -27.58 12.59 -20.73
CA GLY A 36 -28.83 13.30 -21.03
C GLY A 36 -29.27 13.21 -22.50
N LEU A 37 -28.38 12.82 -23.42
CA LEU A 37 -28.72 12.67 -24.83
C LEU A 37 -29.63 11.44 -25.06
N HIS A 38 -30.46 11.46 -26.10
CA HIS A 38 -31.34 10.34 -26.43
C HIS A 38 -30.61 9.19 -27.14
N ASP A 39 -29.42 9.42 -27.65
CA ASP A 39 -28.58 8.43 -28.32
C ASP A 39 -27.99 7.42 -27.34
N PRO A 40 -28.23 6.10 -27.53
CA PRO A 40 -27.70 5.05 -26.66
C PRO A 40 -26.18 4.98 -26.66
N ILE A 41 -25.50 5.33 -27.75
CA ILE A 41 -24.04 5.34 -27.85
C ILE A 41 -23.49 6.46 -26.95
N ALA A 42 -24.07 7.66 -27.04
CA ALA A 42 -23.66 8.78 -26.21
C ALA A 42 -23.86 8.49 -24.72
N LYS A 43 -24.97 7.86 -24.33
CA LYS A 43 -25.22 7.45 -22.93
C LYS A 43 -24.17 6.47 -22.44
N THR A 44 -23.80 5.49 -23.24
CA THR A 44 -22.78 4.51 -22.89
C THR A 44 -21.42 5.18 -22.69
N MET A 45 -21.05 6.09 -23.58
CA MET A 45 -19.81 6.86 -23.45
C MET A 45 -19.81 7.73 -22.17
N GLY A 46 -20.93 8.40 -21.87
CA GLY A 46 -21.07 9.20 -20.65
C GLY A 46 -20.96 8.35 -19.38
N ALA A 47 -21.55 7.15 -19.39
CA ALA A 47 -21.44 6.20 -18.27
C ALA A 47 -19.97 5.76 -18.03
N PHE A 48 -19.23 5.41 -19.08
CA PHE A 48 -17.81 5.09 -18.96
C PHE A 48 -17.01 6.27 -18.44
N LEU A 49 -17.29 7.48 -18.93
CA LEU A 49 -16.61 8.69 -18.48
C LEU A 49 -16.80 8.95 -16.97
N LEU A 50 -17.93 8.51 -16.41
CA LEU A 50 -18.23 8.60 -14.97
C LEU A 50 -17.58 7.48 -14.17
N ILE A 51 -17.59 6.25 -14.70
CA ILE A 51 -17.06 5.06 -14.01
C ILE A 51 -15.54 5.16 -13.77
N PHE A 52 -14.77 5.65 -14.75
CA PHE A 52 -13.31 5.70 -14.63
C PHE A 52 -12.80 6.56 -13.45
N PRO A 53 -13.26 7.80 -13.24
CA PRO A 53 -12.87 8.58 -12.05
C PRO A 53 -13.27 7.91 -10.75
N LEU A 54 -14.46 7.29 -10.67
CA LEU A 54 -14.94 6.59 -9.48
C LEU A 54 -14.06 5.37 -9.17
N LEU A 55 -13.68 4.61 -10.20
CA LEU A 55 -12.75 3.50 -10.06
C LEU A 55 -11.38 3.97 -9.58
N GLY A 56 -10.88 5.09 -10.10
CA GLY A 56 -9.63 5.73 -9.65
C GLY A 56 -9.67 6.09 -8.17
N VAL A 57 -10.73 6.74 -7.72
CA VAL A 57 -10.94 7.09 -6.30
C VAL A 57 -10.98 5.84 -5.43
N TYR A 58 -11.69 4.80 -5.87
CA TYR A 58 -11.75 3.53 -5.15
C TYR A 58 -10.37 2.87 -5.00
N VAL A 59 -9.56 2.85 -6.07
CA VAL A 59 -8.20 2.29 -6.04
C VAL A 59 -7.31 3.07 -5.07
N ILE A 60 -7.35 4.41 -5.13
CA ILE A 60 -6.60 5.27 -4.20
C ILE A 60 -7.03 5.01 -2.75
N TYR A 61 -8.32 4.92 -2.49
CA TYR A 61 -8.84 4.63 -1.15
C TYR A 61 -8.37 3.26 -0.64
N ALA A 62 -8.43 2.23 -1.50
CA ALA A 62 -7.97 0.89 -1.15
C ALA A 62 -6.47 0.86 -0.82
N GLU A 63 -5.66 1.57 -1.63
CA GLU A 63 -4.23 1.71 -1.42
C GLU A 63 -3.89 2.46 -0.12
N MET A 64 -4.60 3.56 0.15
CA MET A 64 -4.43 4.33 1.38
C MET A 64 -4.75 3.49 2.62
N ARG A 65 -5.84 2.70 2.56
CA ARG A 65 -6.18 1.76 3.66
C ARG A 65 -5.10 0.71 3.89
N PHE A 66 -4.54 0.18 2.82
CA PHE A 66 -3.43 -0.77 2.90
C PHE A 66 -2.21 -0.11 3.54
N ALA A 67 -1.77 1.05 3.05
CA ALA A 67 -0.61 1.78 3.55
C ALA A 67 -0.73 2.13 5.05
N VAL A 68 -1.89 2.63 5.48
CA VAL A 68 -2.12 2.96 6.90
C VAL A 68 -2.02 1.71 7.79
N ARG A 69 -2.56 0.57 7.35
CA ARG A 69 -2.49 -0.68 8.11
C ARG A 69 -1.08 -1.25 8.16
N ALA A 70 -0.39 -1.30 7.02
CA ALA A 70 0.98 -1.74 6.95
C ALA A 70 1.89 -0.89 7.87
N ASN A 71 1.76 0.45 7.81
CA ASN A 71 2.52 1.36 8.65
C ASN A 71 2.23 1.16 10.15
N ARG A 72 1.01 0.85 10.55
CA ARG A 72 0.69 0.52 11.95
C ARG A 72 1.43 -0.73 12.43
N LEU A 73 1.45 -1.78 11.62
CA LEU A 73 2.14 -3.02 11.95
C LEU A 73 3.66 -2.83 11.99
N ILE A 74 4.22 -2.09 11.03
CA ILE A 74 5.63 -1.73 11.00
C ILE A 74 6.00 -0.92 12.26
N ALA A 75 5.20 0.08 12.62
CA ALA A 75 5.44 0.88 13.82
C ALA A 75 5.31 0.07 15.12
N ARG A 76 4.49 -0.98 15.14
CA ARG A 76 4.39 -1.90 16.26
C ARG A 76 5.63 -2.80 16.34
N LEU A 77 6.04 -3.39 15.23
CA LEU A 77 7.24 -4.23 15.15
C LEU A 77 8.52 -3.42 15.46
N SER A 78 8.57 -2.16 15.04
CA SER A 78 9.67 -1.23 15.37
C SER A 78 9.79 -0.98 16.89
N ARG A 79 8.66 -0.81 17.59
CA ARG A 79 8.66 -0.65 19.05
C ARG A 79 9.11 -1.91 19.79
N GLU A 80 8.92 -3.06 19.20
CA GLU A 80 9.39 -4.36 19.71
C GLU A 80 10.89 -4.56 19.40
N GLY A 81 11.56 -3.64 18.69
CA GLY A 81 12.97 -3.73 18.29
C GLY A 81 13.26 -4.87 17.31
N ALA A 82 12.24 -5.31 16.58
CA ALA A 82 12.27 -6.54 15.80
C ALA A 82 12.21 -6.29 14.29
N LEU A 83 12.56 -5.09 13.81
CA LEU A 83 12.61 -4.77 12.38
C LEU A 83 13.81 -5.48 11.72
N PRO A 84 13.57 -6.30 10.70
CA PRO A 84 14.65 -7.05 10.04
C PRO A 84 15.54 -6.17 9.16
N THR A 85 15.15 -4.94 8.89
CA THR A 85 15.86 -4.00 8.02
C THR A 85 16.91 -3.18 8.75
N ASP A 86 16.85 -3.10 10.09
CA ASP A 86 17.78 -2.28 10.87
C ASP A 86 19.22 -2.81 10.86
N ASP A 87 19.39 -4.13 10.63
CA ASP A 87 20.69 -4.81 10.58
C ASP A 87 21.24 -4.99 9.16
N LEU A 88 20.57 -4.43 8.14
CA LEU A 88 21.04 -4.58 6.77
C LEU A 88 22.14 -3.55 6.44
N PRO A 89 23.26 -3.97 5.83
CA PRO A 89 24.25 -3.05 5.31
C PRO A 89 23.61 -2.13 4.26
N LEU A 90 23.89 -0.83 4.40
CA LEU A 90 23.39 0.18 3.48
C LEU A 90 24.39 0.38 2.34
N ARG A 91 23.91 0.43 1.11
CA ARG A 91 24.69 0.87 -0.03
C ARG A 91 24.99 2.37 0.05
N PRO A 92 25.98 2.89 -0.70
CA PRO A 92 26.26 4.33 -0.76
C PRO A 92 25.03 5.20 -1.14
N SER A 93 24.02 4.60 -1.75
CA SER A 93 22.73 5.24 -2.08
C SER A 93 21.77 5.34 -0.90
N GLY A 94 22.12 4.86 0.29
CA GLY A 94 21.26 4.80 1.48
C GLY A 94 20.19 3.70 1.44
N LYS A 95 20.21 2.82 0.43
CA LYS A 95 19.31 1.67 0.31
C LYS A 95 19.98 0.41 0.86
N ALA A 96 19.17 -0.50 1.40
CA ALA A 96 19.63 -1.81 1.85
C ALA A 96 20.33 -2.58 0.71
N ASP A 97 21.32 -3.39 1.07
CA ASP A 97 21.99 -4.24 0.11
C ASP A 97 21.06 -5.39 -0.30
N ARG A 98 20.79 -5.45 -1.62
CA ARG A 98 19.86 -6.43 -2.17
C ARG A 98 20.33 -7.86 -2.06
N GLU A 99 21.62 -8.09 -2.16
CA GLU A 99 22.19 -9.44 -2.14
C GLU A 99 22.04 -10.05 -0.74
N VAL A 100 22.38 -9.28 0.28
CA VAL A 100 22.18 -9.67 1.68
C VAL A 100 20.69 -9.80 2.00
N ALA A 101 19.85 -8.89 1.49
CA ALA A 101 18.40 -8.98 1.67
C ALA A 101 17.83 -10.25 1.02
N THR A 102 18.31 -10.66 -0.17
CA THR A 102 17.84 -11.88 -0.86
C THR A 102 18.18 -13.14 -0.05
N GLN A 103 19.39 -13.24 0.48
CA GLN A 103 19.76 -14.37 1.34
C GLN A 103 18.86 -14.49 2.58
N ARG A 104 18.57 -13.34 3.23
CA ARG A 104 17.66 -13.31 4.39
C ARG A 104 16.21 -13.61 4.02
N VAL A 105 15.77 -13.33 2.78
CA VAL A 105 14.43 -13.73 2.31
C VAL A 105 14.29 -15.25 2.32
N ASP A 106 15.30 -15.97 1.85
CA ASP A 106 15.27 -17.45 1.81
C ASP A 106 15.19 -18.03 3.21
N ASP A 107 15.98 -17.50 4.16
CA ASP A 107 15.96 -17.94 5.56
C ASP A 107 14.59 -17.66 6.22
N LEU A 108 14.04 -16.47 6.02
CA LEU A 108 12.74 -16.09 6.58
C LEU A 108 11.58 -16.87 5.93
N ALA A 109 11.67 -17.13 4.63
CA ALA A 109 10.68 -17.94 3.92
C ALA A 109 10.66 -19.37 4.44
N ALA A 110 11.83 -19.98 4.63
CA ALA A 110 11.95 -21.32 5.21
C ALA A 110 11.41 -21.36 6.65
N ALA A 111 11.68 -20.34 7.46
CA ALA A 111 11.14 -20.25 8.82
C ALA A 111 9.60 -20.14 8.84
N VAL A 112 9.02 -19.33 7.94
CA VAL A 112 7.57 -19.20 7.78
C VAL A 112 6.95 -20.53 7.33
N GLU A 113 7.59 -21.25 6.41
CA GLU A 113 7.11 -22.53 5.92
C GLU A 113 7.15 -23.61 7.03
N GLN A 114 8.22 -23.64 7.82
CA GLN A 114 8.36 -24.56 8.97
C GLN A 114 7.34 -24.27 10.08
N ALA A 115 7.01 -23.00 10.31
CA ALA A 115 6.01 -22.61 11.30
C ALA A 115 4.59 -23.06 10.92
N GLY A 116 4.28 -23.22 9.63
CA GLY A 116 3.01 -23.70 9.12
C GLY A 116 1.81 -22.94 9.68
N GLU A 117 0.93 -23.59 10.44
CA GLU A 117 -0.27 -22.96 11.05
C GLU A 117 0.06 -22.02 12.22
N ARG A 118 1.27 -22.09 12.78
CA ARG A 118 1.73 -21.23 13.89
C ARG A 118 2.34 -19.92 13.44
N VAL A 119 2.32 -19.64 12.14
CA VAL A 119 2.85 -18.40 11.56
C VAL A 119 2.17 -17.19 12.20
N THR A 120 2.98 -16.28 12.74
CA THR A 120 2.51 -15.05 13.33
C THR A 120 2.48 -13.91 12.30
N TRP A 121 1.73 -12.86 12.60
CA TRP A 121 1.74 -11.67 11.74
C TRP A 121 3.12 -10.98 11.70
N GLN A 122 3.92 -11.11 12.79
CA GLN A 122 5.28 -10.61 12.87
C GLN A 122 6.20 -11.30 11.85
N ASP A 123 6.12 -12.63 11.75
CA ASP A 123 6.94 -13.41 10.83
C ASP A 123 6.65 -13.05 9.38
N LEU A 124 5.37 -12.97 9.03
CA LEU A 124 4.92 -12.53 7.71
C LEU A 124 5.32 -11.08 7.42
N LEU A 125 5.25 -10.19 8.42
CA LEU A 125 5.64 -8.80 8.24
C LEU A 125 7.14 -8.68 7.97
N ARG A 126 7.98 -9.42 8.73
CA ARG A 126 9.43 -9.46 8.52
C ARG A 126 9.79 -9.98 7.13
N LEU A 127 9.18 -11.10 6.73
CA LEU A 127 9.37 -11.66 5.39
C LEU A 127 8.98 -10.66 4.30
N GLY A 128 7.82 -10.03 4.41
CA GLY A 128 7.33 -9.05 3.42
C GLY A 128 8.23 -7.82 3.29
N LEU A 129 8.73 -7.29 4.42
CA LEU A 129 9.67 -6.17 4.43
C LEU A 129 11.02 -6.56 3.80
N MET A 130 11.49 -7.78 4.05
CA MET A 130 12.74 -8.26 3.47
C MET A 130 12.61 -8.51 1.96
N GLN A 131 11.48 -9.05 1.51
CA GLN A 131 11.16 -9.19 0.08
C GLN A 131 11.14 -7.83 -0.63
N ASP A 132 10.59 -6.79 0.00
CA ASP A 132 10.61 -5.44 -0.57
C ASP A 132 12.03 -4.88 -0.63
N ALA A 133 12.86 -5.06 0.39
CA ALA A 133 14.27 -4.68 0.44
C ALA A 133 15.10 -5.40 -0.63
N ALA A 134 14.83 -6.68 -0.87
CA ALA A 134 15.44 -7.48 -1.94
C ALA A 134 14.97 -7.08 -3.34
N GLY A 135 13.91 -6.25 -3.45
CA GLY A 135 13.34 -5.77 -4.71
C GLY A 135 12.19 -6.61 -5.25
N HIS A 136 11.74 -7.63 -4.53
CA HIS A 136 10.59 -8.49 -4.85
C HIS A 136 9.28 -7.85 -4.37
N ARG A 137 8.97 -6.65 -4.88
CA ARG A 137 7.86 -5.81 -4.40
C ARG A 137 6.48 -6.47 -4.47
N SER A 138 6.22 -7.27 -5.51
CA SER A 138 4.94 -7.97 -5.67
C SER A 138 4.72 -9.00 -4.57
N ASP A 139 5.77 -9.75 -4.25
CA ASP A 139 5.71 -10.81 -3.24
C ASP A 139 5.70 -10.20 -1.83
N GLY A 140 6.54 -9.18 -1.59
CA GLY A 140 6.51 -8.40 -0.36
C GLY A 140 5.12 -7.84 -0.07
N ARG A 141 4.46 -7.25 -1.08
CA ARG A 141 3.09 -6.75 -0.92
C ARG A 141 2.09 -7.85 -0.59
N ARG A 142 2.18 -9.03 -1.25
CA ARG A 142 1.30 -10.17 -0.95
C ARG A 142 1.48 -10.65 0.48
N THR A 143 2.73 -10.79 0.92
CA THR A 143 3.07 -11.23 2.28
C THR A 143 2.61 -10.20 3.32
N LEU A 144 2.76 -8.90 3.07
CA LEU A 144 2.24 -7.84 3.94
C LEU A 144 0.71 -7.87 4.05
N VAL A 145 -0.01 -8.15 2.97
CA VAL A 145 -1.47 -8.34 3.00
C VAL A 145 -1.84 -9.55 3.86
N GLN A 146 -1.08 -10.63 3.78
CA GLN A 146 -1.29 -11.81 4.63
C GLN A 146 -1.03 -11.49 6.10
N ALA A 147 0.05 -10.77 6.43
CA ALA A 147 0.34 -10.31 7.80
C ALA A 147 -0.83 -9.51 8.40
N ILE A 148 -1.36 -8.55 7.65
CA ILE A 148 -2.54 -7.75 8.06
C ILE A 148 -3.77 -8.64 8.28
N ARG A 149 -3.93 -9.70 7.47
CA ARG A 149 -5.05 -10.63 7.60
C ARG A 149 -4.93 -11.50 8.84
N VAL A 150 -3.73 -12.01 9.14
CA VAL A 150 -3.45 -12.84 10.32
C VAL A 150 -3.61 -12.00 11.58
N GLU A 151 -3.05 -10.79 11.63
CA GLU A 151 -3.21 -9.88 12.78
C GLU A 151 -4.69 -9.60 13.10
N ARG A 152 -5.52 -9.42 12.08
CA ARG A 152 -6.94 -9.18 12.27
C ARG A 152 -7.72 -10.37 12.79
N LYS A 153 -7.23 -11.60 12.52
CA LYS A 153 -7.87 -12.85 12.99
C LYS A 153 -7.45 -13.21 14.42
N ALA A 154 -6.25 -12.84 14.85
CA ALA A 154 -5.71 -13.19 16.14
C ALA A 154 -6.60 -12.79 17.35
N PRO A 155 -7.11 -11.55 17.46
CA PRO A 155 -8.00 -11.19 18.58
C PRO A 155 -9.38 -11.87 18.53
N GLN A 156 -9.82 -12.31 17.35
CA GLN A 156 -11.10 -13.05 17.21
C GLN A 156 -10.99 -14.49 17.69
N ALA A 157 -9.82 -15.13 17.49
CA ALA A 157 -9.57 -16.48 18.00
C ALA A 157 -9.44 -16.50 19.53
N GLU A 158 -8.84 -15.45 20.10
CA GLU A 158 -8.67 -15.32 21.57
C GLU A 158 -9.99 -15.04 22.31
N SER A 159 -10.92 -14.32 21.69
CA SER A 159 -12.26 -14.11 22.24
C SER A 159 -13.15 -15.34 22.15
N ALA A 160 -13.02 -16.12 21.07
CA ALA A 160 -13.79 -17.36 20.88
C ALA A 160 -13.33 -18.54 21.77
N GLN A 161 -12.14 -18.47 22.37
CA GLN A 161 -11.65 -19.46 23.34
C GLN A 161 -12.03 -19.15 24.79
N ARG A 162 -12.60 -17.96 25.07
CA ARG A 162 -13.01 -17.53 26.41
C ARG A 162 -14.51 -17.75 26.70
N ASP A 163 -15.29 -18.08 25.67
CA ASP A 163 -16.71 -18.44 25.74
C ASP A 163 -16.86 -19.97 25.71
#